data_8a140c97ff633d9c4fab8c1b203d812f
#
_entry.id   8a140c97ff633d9c4fab8c1b203d812f
#
_cell.length_a   1.000
_cell.length_b   1.000
_cell.length_c   1.000
_cell.angle_alpha   90.00
_cell.angle_beta   90.00
_cell.angle_gamma   90.00
#
_symmetry.space_group_name_H-M   'P 1'
#
loop_
_entity.id
_entity.type
_entity.pdbx_description
1 polymer ?
#
loop_
_entity_poly.entity_id
_entity_poly.type
_entity_poly.pdbx_seq_one_letter_code
_entity_poly.pdbx_strand_id
1 'polypeptide(L)'
;ITGLKILRKPLLHFHTQFNRDIPWSTIDMDFMNLNQSAHGDREFGFMMTRMRINRKVVVGHWQDVESLKKINGWMRAAAGWHDWQGAKFCRFGDNMRNVAVTEGDKVEAEMKFGYSVNTFGVGDLVKVVNAVSEEAIDELVGIYENEYTLVPALQKGGDQHQSLREAARI
;
A
#
# COMPACT_ATOMS: atom_id res chain seq x y z
N ILE A 1 6.70 -3.64 -26.89
CA ILE A 1 7.43 -2.39 -26.55
C ILE A 1 6.45 -1.23 -26.48
N THR A 2 5.67 -0.98 -27.52
CA THR A 2 4.71 0.14 -27.57
C THR A 2 3.70 0.09 -26.41
N GLY A 3 3.15 -1.09 -26.12
CA GLY A 3 2.23 -1.27 -24.99
C GLY A 3 2.84 -0.91 -23.65
N LEU A 4 4.08 -1.31 -23.37
CA LEU A 4 4.77 -1.00 -22.13
C LEU A 4 5.05 0.51 -21.98
N LYS A 5 5.34 1.20 -23.07
CA LYS A 5 5.55 2.66 -23.07
C LYS A 5 4.27 3.43 -22.73
N ILE A 6 3.11 2.93 -23.19
CA ILE A 6 1.80 3.56 -22.97
C ILE A 6 1.26 3.22 -21.59
N LEU A 7 1.50 2.00 -21.13
CA LEU A 7 0.88 1.45 -19.90
C LEU A 7 1.18 2.27 -18.65
N ARG A 8 2.41 2.80 -18.51
CA ARG A 8 2.87 3.62 -17.35
C ARG A 8 2.51 3.01 -15.99
N LYS A 9 2.59 1.68 -15.89
CA LYS A 9 2.33 0.94 -14.65
C LYS A 9 3.64 0.47 -14.02
N PRO A 10 3.68 0.25 -12.70
CA PRO A 10 4.79 -0.46 -12.08
C PRO A 10 5.07 -1.78 -12.78
N LEU A 11 6.32 -2.06 -13.07
CA LEU A 11 6.75 -3.24 -13.82
C LEU A 11 7.66 -4.11 -12.97
N LEU A 12 7.35 -5.41 -12.91
CA LEU A 12 8.24 -6.43 -12.39
C LEU A 12 8.68 -7.33 -13.56
N HIS A 13 9.98 -7.54 -13.69
CA HIS A 13 10.57 -8.48 -14.62
C HIS A 13 11.06 -9.70 -13.83
N PHE A 14 10.41 -10.82 -14.04
CA PHE A 14 10.77 -12.09 -13.42
C PHE A 14 11.64 -12.90 -14.36
N HIS A 15 12.92 -13.02 -14.04
CA HIS A 15 13.85 -13.90 -14.74
C HIS A 15 13.67 -15.32 -14.24
N THR A 16 13.06 -16.16 -15.04
CA THR A 16 12.80 -17.55 -14.73
C THR A 16 12.97 -18.39 -16.01
N GLN A 17 12.98 -19.67 -15.88
CA GLN A 17 13.00 -20.61 -17.01
C GLN A 17 12.19 -21.84 -16.68
N PHE A 18 11.93 -22.68 -17.70
CA PHE A 18 11.05 -23.81 -17.57
C PHE A 18 11.61 -24.86 -16.62
N ASN A 19 12.87 -25.28 -16.81
CA ASN A 19 13.54 -26.27 -15.96
C ASN A 19 14.37 -25.58 -14.88
N ARG A 20 14.36 -26.18 -13.68
CA ARG A 20 15.15 -25.69 -12.55
C ARG A 20 16.64 -26.02 -12.69
N ASP A 21 16.91 -27.25 -13.06
CA ASP A 21 18.26 -27.82 -13.11
C ASP A 21 18.67 -28.07 -14.56
N ILE A 22 19.98 -28.00 -14.81
CA ILE A 22 20.56 -28.30 -16.12
C ILE A 22 21.06 -29.74 -16.13
N PRO A 23 20.49 -30.62 -16.98
CA PRO A 23 20.92 -32.03 -17.10
C PRO A 23 22.21 -32.14 -17.93
N TRP A 24 23.34 -31.78 -17.34
CA TRP A 24 24.64 -31.66 -18.01
C TRP A 24 25.03 -32.82 -18.90
N SER A 25 24.64 -34.05 -18.52
CA SER A 25 24.98 -35.26 -19.26
C SER A 25 24.09 -35.56 -20.45
N THR A 26 22.90 -34.96 -20.50
CA THR A 26 21.86 -35.25 -21.50
C THR A 26 21.27 -34.00 -22.15
N ILE A 27 21.88 -32.85 -21.92
CA ILE A 27 21.41 -31.61 -22.52
C ILE A 27 21.53 -31.63 -24.04
N ASP A 28 20.47 -31.24 -24.72
CA ASP A 28 20.37 -31.12 -26.16
C ASP A 28 19.77 -29.78 -26.60
N MET A 29 19.55 -29.63 -27.90
CA MET A 29 18.98 -28.41 -28.47
C MET A 29 17.52 -28.18 -28.08
N ASP A 30 16.77 -29.25 -27.86
CA ASP A 30 15.36 -29.14 -27.43
C ASP A 30 15.27 -28.64 -26.00
N PHE A 31 16.16 -29.12 -25.12
CA PHE A 31 16.27 -28.58 -23.78
C PHE A 31 16.69 -27.10 -23.80
N MET A 32 17.64 -26.70 -24.63
CA MET A 32 18.05 -25.31 -24.80
C MET A 32 16.89 -24.44 -25.28
N ASN A 33 16.08 -24.93 -26.22
CA ASN A 33 14.94 -24.18 -26.74
C ASN A 33 13.84 -23.95 -25.67
N LEU A 34 13.64 -24.91 -24.78
CA LEU A 34 12.73 -24.75 -23.64
C LEU A 34 13.25 -23.76 -22.58
N ASN A 35 14.56 -23.57 -22.49
CA ASN A 35 15.21 -22.81 -21.43
C ASN A 35 15.94 -21.56 -21.94
N GLN A 36 15.34 -20.82 -22.87
CA GLN A 36 15.93 -19.65 -23.50
C GLN A 36 15.77 -18.33 -22.73
N SER A 37 15.34 -18.37 -21.48
CA SER A 37 15.17 -17.12 -20.71
C SER A 37 16.47 -16.32 -20.56
N ALA A 38 17.61 -16.99 -20.44
CA ALA A 38 18.92 -16.32 -20.42
C ALA A 38 19.16 -15.45 -21.67
N HIS A 39 18.59 -15.80 -22.81
CA HIS A 39 18.63 -15.04 -24.05
C HIS A 39 17.52 -13.98 -24.09
N GLY A 40 16.27 -14.38 -23.99
CA GLY A 40 15.11 -13.50 -24.10
C GLY A 40 15.02 -12.45 -22.96
N ASP A 41 15.31 -12.84 -21.74
CA ASP A 41 15.31 -11.91 -20.60
C ASP A 41 16.42 -10.85 -20.70
N ARG A 42 17.55 -11.22 -21.25
CA ARG A 42 18.65 -10.27 -21.50
C ARG A 42 18.24 -9.23 -22.54
N GLU A 43 17.62 -9.67 -23.63
CA GLU A 43 17.09 -8.77 -24.66
C GLU A 43 15.99 -7.86 -24.11
N PHE A 44 15.05 -8.41 -23.36
CA PHE A 44 14.03 -7.63 -22.71
C PHE A 44 14.63 -6.62 -21.74
N GLY A 45 15.59 -7.03 -20.93
CA GLY A 45 16.32 -6.17 -20.00
C GLY A 45 17.03 -5.02 -20.70
N PHE A 46 17.65 -5.30 -21.85
CA PHE A 46 18.29 -4.28 -22.70
C PHE A 46 17.25 -3.27 -23.20
N MET A 47 16.13 -3.75 -23.75
CA MET A 47 15.05 -2.88 -24.24
C MET A 47 14.50 -1.97 -23.12
N MET A 48 14.24 -2.50 -21.94
CA MET A 48 13.75 -1.72 -20.79
C MET A 48 14.75 -0.63 -20.39
N THR A 49 16.01 -0.95 -20.38
CA THR A 49 17.08 0.01 -20.07
C THR A 49 17.16 1.13 -21.12
N ARG A 50 17.11 0.77 -22.39
CA ARG A 50 17.09 1.74 -23.50
C ARG A 50 15.87 2.66 -23.47
N MET A 51 14.73 2.13 -23.04
CA MET A 51 13.47 2.89 -22.88
C MET A 51 13.42 3.68 -21.58
N ARG A 52 14.42 3.55 -20.70
CA ARG A 52 14.45 4.15 -19.35
C ARG A 52 13.21 3.80 -18.51
N ILE A 53 12.74 2.56 -18.63
CA ILE A 53 11.64 2.05 -17.83
C ILE A 53 12.20 1.44 -16.54
N ASN A 54 11.84 2.04 -15.42
CA ASN A 54 12.14 1.48 -14.10
C ASN A 54 11.37 0.18 -13.91
N ARG A 55 12.06 -0.84 -13.40
CA ARG A 55 11.46 -2.13 -13.10
C ARG A 55 12.08 -2.77 -11.88
N LYS A 56 11.31 -3.54 -11.17
CA LYS A 56 11.81 -4.50 -10.20
C LYS A 56 12.29 -5.74 -10.95
N VAL A 57 13.47 -6.23 -10.64
CA VAL A 57 13.97 -7.51 -11.16
C VAL A 57 13.94 -8.55 -10.05
N VAL A 58 13.35 -9.70 -10.33
CA VAL A 58 13.41 -10.90 -9.48
C VAL A 58 13.99 -12.03 -10.34
N VAL A 59 14.93 -12.76 -9.79
CA VAL A 59 15.59 -13.90 -10.45
C VAL A 59 15.36 -15.15 -9.62
N GLY A 60 14.97 -16.23 -10.27
CA GLY A 60 14.77 -17.53 -9.64
C GLY A 60 13.84 -18.43 -10.45
N HIS A 61 13.72 -19.68 -10.03
CA HIS A 61 12.79 -20.58 -10.66
C HIS A 61 11.33 -20.23 -10.27
N TRP A 62 10.40 -20.39 -11.20
CA TRP A 62 8.99 -20.04 -10.98
C TRP A 62 8.29 -20.82 -9.86
N GLN A 63 8.84 -21.97 -9.46
CA GLN A 63 8.38 -22.74 -8.30
C GLN A 63 9.14 -22.44 -7.01
N ASP A 64 10.13 -21.54 -7.06
CA ASP A 64 10.92 -21.21 -5.87
C ASP A 64 10.13 -20.30 -4.93
N VAL A 65 9.92 -20.78 -3.70
CA VAL A 65 9.13 -20.10 -2.68
C VAL A 65 9.69 -18.71 -2.35
N GLU A 66 11.02 -18.57 -2.31
CA GLU A 66 11.64 -17.27 -1.98
C GLU A 66 11.45 -16.26 -3.12
N SER A 67 11.51 -16.70 -4.36
CA SER A 67 11.20 -15.86 -5.52
C SER A 67 9.73 -15.42 -5.53
N LEU A 68 8.81 -16.35 -5.23
CA LEU A 68 7.38 -16.05 -5.12
C LEU A 68 7.07 -15.09 -3.97
N LYS A 69 7.75 -15.20 -2.83
CA LYS A 69 7.63 -14.24 -1.71
C LYS A 69 8.05 -12.82 -2.14
N LYS A 70 9.18 -12.70 -2.86
CA LYS A 70 9.65 -11.40 -3.39
C LYS A 70 8.64 -10.78 -4.37
N ILE A 71 8.07 -11.60 -5.25
CA ILE A 71 7.04 -11.17 -6.20
C ILE A 71 5.79 -10.72 -5.44
N ASN A 72 5.31 -11.50 -4.47
CA ASN A 72 4.14 -11.16 -3.67
C ASN A 72 4.34 -9.84 -2.90
N GLY A 73 5.50 -9.67 -2.26
CA GLY A 73 5.82 -8.41 -1.56
C GLY A 73 5.79 -7.21 -2.49
N TRP A 74 6.34 -7.35 -3.71
CA TRP A 74 6.32 -6.29 -4.70
C TRP A 74 4.91 -6.03 -5.24
N MET A 75 4.11 -7.06 -5.50
CA MET A 75 2.72 -6.90 -5.95
C MET A 75 1.88 -6.15 -4.94
N ARG A 76 2.03 -6.44 -3.65
CA ARG A 76 1.37 -5.70 -2.56
C ARG A 76 1.78 -4.24 -2.53
N ALA A 77 3.07 -3.95 -2.69
CA ALA A 77 3.57 -2.58 -2.77
C ALA A 77 3.02 -1.83 -3.99
N ALA A 78 2.95 -2.51 -5.16
CA ALA A 78 2.41 -1.93 -6.38
C ALA A 78 0.89 -1.66 -6.26
N ALA A 79 0.14 -2.55 -5.60
CA ALA A 79 -1.28 -2.36 -5.31
C ALA A 79 -1.48 -1.18 -4.35
N GLY A 80 -0.73 -1.10 -3.25
CA GLY A 80 -0.76 0.03 -2.32
C GLY A 80 -0.37 1.35 -3.00
N TRP A 81 0.63 1.35 -3.86
CA TRP A 81 1.00 2.51 -4.65
C TRP A 81 -0.14 2.97 -5.57
N HIS A 82 -0.84 2.03 -6.20
CA HIS A 82 -1.97 2.34 -7.06
C HIS A 82 -3.15 2.94 -6.27
N ASP A 83 -3.46 2.36 -5.13
CA ASP A 83 -4.51 2.83 -4.24
C ASP A 83 -4.22 4.24 -3.67
N TRP A 84 -2.93 4.51 -3.45
CA TRP A 84 -2.46 5.82 -2.97
C TRP A 84 -2.63 6.95 -3.99
N GLN A 85 -2.62 6.63 -5.29
CA GLN A 85 -2.75 7.62 -6.36
C GLN A 85 -4.15 8.24 -6.37
N GLY A 86 -4.22 9.55 -6.17
CA GLY A 86 -5.48 10.28 -6.08
C GLY A 86 -6.18 10.19 -4.73
N ALA A 87 -5.57 9.56 -3.72
CA ALA A 87 -6.08 9.55 -2.36
C ALA A 87 -6.19 10.97 -1.81
N LYS A 88 -7.20 11.22 -0.98
CA LYS A 88 -7.49 12.52 -0.37
C LYS A 88 -7.43 12.41 1.15
N PHE A 89 -6.54 13.17 1.74
CA PHE A 89 -6.44 13.27 3.20
C PHE A 89 -7.13 14.54 3.68
N CYS A 90 -8.04 14.37 4.63
CA CYS A 90 -8.65 15.48 5.35
C CYS A 90 -7.78 15.82 6.57
N ARG A 91 -7.38 17.08 6.66
CA ARG A 91 -6.71 17.62 7.83
C ARG A 91 -7.62 18.64 8.48
N PHE A 92 -7.97 18.43 9.74
CA PHE A 92 -8.78 19.39 10.50
C PHE A 92 -7.88 20.26 11.37
N GLY A 93 -8.04 21.57 11.23
CA GLY A 93 -7.19 22.55 11.90
C GLY A 93 -5.86 22.79 11.19
N ASP A 94 -4.84 23.14 11.95
CA ASP A 94 -3.53 23.50 11.44
C ASP A 94 -2.40 22.80 12.21
N ASN A 95 -1.15 23.14 11.89
CA ASN A 95 0.02 22.67 12.60
C ASN A 95 -0.01 23.14 14.07
N MET A 96 0.70 22.41 14.92
CA MET A 96 0.94 22.87 16.28
C MET A 96 1.73 24.19 16.26
N ARG A 97 1.20 25.18 16.97
CA ARG A 97 1.87 26.48 17.08
C ARG A 97 3.26 26.32 17.70
N ASN A 98 4.26 26.95 17.09
CA ASN A 98 5.67 26.91 17.51
C ASN A 98 6.34 25.54 17.44
N VAL A 99 5.80 24.61 16.64
CA VAL A 99 6.38 23.29 16.42
C VAL A 99 6.59 23.09 14.91
N ALA A 100 7.75 23.52 14.42
CA ALA A 100 8.07 23.51 12.99
C ALA A 100 8.06 22.10 12.38
N VAL A 101 8.39 21.06 13.14
CA VAL A 101 8.39 19.67 12.69
C VAL A 101 7.00 19.15 12.30
N THR A 102 5.93 19.82 12.67
CA THR A 102 4.55 19.46 12.27
C THR A 102 4.14 20.06 10.92
N GLU A 103 4.99 20.94 10.35
CA GLU A 103 4.79 21.47 9.00
C GLU A 103 5.13 20.43 7.95
N GLY A 104 4.32 20.34 6.89
CA GLY A 104 4.53 19.42 5.79
C GLY A 104 4.34 20.09 4.43
N ASP A 105 5.12 19.69 3.43
CA ASP A 105 4.98 20.15 2.07
C ASP A 105 3.92 19.31 1.33
N LYS A 106 2.69 19.86 1.27
CA LYS A 106 1.54 19.21 0.61
C LYS A 106 1.76 19.05 -0.91
N VAL A 107 2.43 20.03 -1.51
CA VAL A 107 2.69 20.02 -2.96
C VAL A 107 3.72 18.94 -3.30
N GLU A 108 4.79 18.86 -2.53
CA GLU A 108 5.77 17.78 -2.70
C GLU A 108 5.16 16.41 -2.47
N ALA A 109 4.28 16.27 -1.46
CA ALA A 109 3.56 15.03 -1.19
C ALA A 109 2.69 14.59 -2.37
N GLU A 110 1.94 15.52 -2.98
CA GLU A 110 1.13 15.25 -4.18
C GLU A 110 2.00 14.89 -5.39
N MET A 111 3.08 15.63 -5.63
CA MET A 111 4.00 15.36 -6.74
C MET A 111 4.72 14.02 -6.61
N LYS A 112 5.18 13.65 -5.42
CA LYS A 112 5.97 12.43 -5.19
C LYS A 112 5.12 11.19 -4.96
N PHE A 113 4.00 11.33 -4.29
CA PHE A 113 3.19 10.20 -3.81
C PHE A 113 1.79 10.14 -4.44
N GLY A 114 1.33 11.19 -5.11
CA GLY A 114 0.09 11.22 -5.85
C GLY A 114 -1.17 11.40 -4.98
N TYR A 115 -1.05 11.69 -3.69
CA TYR A 115 -2.18 12.01 -2.82
C TYR A 115 -2.24 13.52 -2.54
N SER A 116 -3.44 14.01 -2.25
CA SER A 116 -3.65 15.41 -1.85
C SER A 116 -4.03 15.53 -0.38
N VAL A 117 -3.60 16.64 0.24
CA VAL A 117 -3.96 16.98 1.62
C VAL A 117 -4.79 18.26 1.62
N ASN A 118 -6.05 18.17 2.05
CA ASN A 118 -6.97 19.29 2.14
C ASN A 118 -7.23 19.68 3.60
N THR A 119 -7.10 20.94 3.90
CA THR A 119 -7.31 21.46 5.25
C THR A 119 -8.74 21.99 5.38
N PHE A 120 -9.41 21.58 6.44
CA PHE A 120 -10.76 22.01 6.81
C PHE A 120 -10.75 22.69 8.18
N GLY A 121 -11.69 23.59 8.41
CA GLY A 121 -11.85 24.21 9.71
C GLY A 121 -12.33 23.21 10.77
N VAL A 122 -11.89 23.40 12.01
CA VAL A 122 -12.37 22.56 13.14
C VAL A 122 -13.90 22.66 13.30
N GLY A 123 -14.51 23.82 12.96
CA GLY A 123 -15.95 23.97 12.95
C GLY A 123 -16.68 23.05 11.97
N ASP A 124 -16.04 22.64 10.87
CA ASP A 124 -16.63 21.66 9.93
C ASP A 124 -16.61 20.26 10.54
N LEU A 125 -15.52 19.89 11.23
CA LEU A 125 -15.46 18.65 11.99
C LEU A 125 -16.55 18.61 13.09
N VAL A 126 -16.70 19.69 13.86
CA VAL A 126 -17.72 19.79 14.92
C VAL A 126 -19.14 19.56 14.39
N LYS A 127 -19.46 20.07 13.19
CA LYS A 127 -20.77 19.80 12.57
C LYS A 127 -21.00 18.32 12.30
N VAL A 128 -19.98 17.63 11.79
CA VAL A 128 -20.06 16.18 11.51
C VAL A 128 -20.17 15.38 12.81
N VAL A 129 -19.34 15.70 13.81
CA VAL A 129 -19.37 15.06 15.14
C VAL A 129 -20.74 15.21 15.78
N ASN A 130 -21.33 16.42 15.75
CA ASN A 130 -22.66 16.67 16.32
C ASN A 130 -23.81 15.99 15.54
N ALA A 131 -23.58 15.58 14.31
CA ALA A 131 -24.56 14.86 13.49
C ALA A 131 -24.49 13.34 13.65
N VAL A 132 -23.51 12.79 14.39
CA VAL A 132 -23.44 11.37 14.68
C VAL A 132 -24.61 10.95 15.56
N SER A 133 -25.35 9.93 15.14
CA SER A 133 -26.53 9.47 15.86
C SER A 133 -26.16 8.72 17.16
N GLU A 134 -27.08 8.70 18.13
CA GLU A 134 -26.85 7.94 19.37
C GLU A 134 -26.76 6.44 19.10
N GLU A 135 -27.50 5.92 18.11
CA GLU A 135 -27.43 4.53 17.70
C GLU A 135 -26.03 4.13 17.21
N ALA A 136 -25.38 4.98 16.41
CA ALA A 136 -24.02 4.74 15.93
C ALA A 136 -23.00 4.77 17.08
N ILE A 137 -23.21 5.65 18.06
CA ILE A 137 -22.38 5.72 19.28
C ILE A 137 -22.57 4.43 20.12
N ASP A 138 -23.81 3.99 20.32
CA ASP A 138 -24.11 2.78 21.06
C ASP A 138 -23.53 1.53 20.41
N GLU A 139 -23.57 1.45 19.08
CA GLU A 139 -22.94 0.36 18.31
C GLU A 139 -21.41 0.32 18.55
N LEU A 140 -20.74 1.45 18.42
CA LEU A 140 -19.28 1.52 18.60
C LEU A 140 -18.87 1.26 20.06
N VAL A 141 -19.62 1.77 21.04
CA VAL A 141 -19.38 1.47 22.46
C VAL A 141 -19.57 -0.02 22.72
N GLY A 142 -20.59 -0.67 22.13
CA GLY A 142 -20.79 -2.11 22.21
C GLY A 142 -19.62 -2.91 21.64
N ILE A 143 -18.99 -2.45 20.54
CA ILE A 143 -17.78 -3.06 19.99
C ILE A 143 -16.64 -2.94 21.02
N TYR A 144 -16.43 -1.77 21.61
CA TYR A 144 -15.40 -1.58 22.63
C TYR A 144 -15.60 -2.48 23.85
N GLU A 145 -16.83 -2.62 24.34
CA GLU A 145 -17.15 -3.51 25.46
C GLU A 145 -16.91 -4.99 25.16
N ASN A 146 -17.07 -5.40 23.89
CA ASN A 146 -16.89 -6.79 23.46
C ASN A 146 -15.42 -7.13 23.13
N GLU A 147 -14.67 -6.20 22.56
CA GLU A 147 -13.31 -6.47 22.06
C GLU A 147 -12.22 -6.09 23.06
N TYR A 148 -12.50 -5.20 24.02
CA TYR A 148 -11.50 -4.69 24.96
C TYR A 148 -11.91 -4.91 26.42
N THR A 149 -10.92 -5.08 27.28
CA THR A 149 -11.14 -5.09 28.73
C THR A 149 -11.19 -3.65 29.23
N LEU A 150 -12.40 -3.13 29.45
CA LEU A 150 -12.58 -1.79 29.97
C LEU A 150 -12.38 -1.74 31.49
N VAL A 151 -11.70 -0.70 31.97
CA VAL A 151 -11.61 -0.42 33.41
C VAL A 151 -13.01 -0.09 33.97
N PRO A 152 -13.30 -0.39 35.25
CA PRO A 152 -14.63 -0.20 35.82
C PRO A 152 -15.25 1.19 35.63
N ALA A 153 -14.43 2.24 35.67
CA ALA A 153 -14.86 3.62 35.45
C ALA A 153 -15.46 3.88 34.06
N LEU A 154 -15.01 3.16 33.02
CA LEU A 154 -15.49 3.29 31.64
C LEU A 154 -16.65 2.36 31.31
N GLN A 155 -16.89 1.32 32.11
CA GLN A 155 -17.99 0.39 31.90
C GLN A 155 -19.33 1.07 32.11
N LYS A 156 -20.41 0.47 31.64
CA LYS A 156 -21.77 0.96 31.81
C LYS A 156 -22.10 1.14 33.30
N GLY A 157 -22.44 2.36 33.67
CA GLY A 157 -22.66 2.76 35.06
C GLY A 157 -21.42 3.29 35.79
N GLY A 158 -20.26 3.23 35.21
CA GLY A 158 -19.05 3.87 35.73
C GLY A 158 -19.08 5.39 35.57
N ASP A 159 -18.33 6.10 36.40
CA ASP A 159 -18.29 7.55 36.47
C ASP A 159 -17.72 8.25 35.23
N GLN A 160 -16.96 7.50 34.41
CA GLN A 160 -16.37 7.96 33.14
C GLN A 160 -17.03 7.31 31.90
N HIS A 161 -18.11 6.60 32.03
CA HIS A 161 -18.79 5.99 30.89
C HIS A 161 -19.23 7.01 29.83
N GLN A 162 -19.67 8.20 30.28
CA GLN A 162 -20.00 9.29 29.36
C GLN A 162 -18.80 9.77 28.54
N SER A 163 -17.58 9.77 29.09
CA SER A 163 -16.36 10.11 28.37
C SER A 163 -16.04 9.09 27.29
N LEU A 164 -16.32 7.79 27.50
CA LEU A 164 -16.22 6.75 26.48
C LEU A 164 -17.19 7.01 25.32
N ARG A 165 -18.44 7.38 25.63
CA ARG A 165 -19.46 7.72 24.62
C ARG A 165 -19.07 8.95 23.80
N GLU A 166 -18.54 10.00 24.44
CA GLU A 166 -18.05 11.18 23.72
C GLU A 166 -16.83 10.87 22.84
N ALA A 167 -15.94 9.99 23.30
CA ALA A 167 -14.84 9.50 22.46
C ALA A 167 -15.33 8.68 21.26
N ALA A 168 -16.40 7.89 21.44
CA ALA A 168 -17.01 7.12 20.35
C ALA A 168 -17.75 8.02 19.33
N ARG A 169 -18.20 9.22 19.75
CA ARG A 169 -18.83 10.21 18.88
C ARG A 169 -17.82 10.86 17.92
N ILE A 170 -16.54 10.98 18.30
CA ILE A 170 -15.48 11.66 17.55
C ILE A 170 -14.83 10.71 16.51
#